data_7124ac01b190dad176840b4cb751dbdc
#
_entry.id   7124ac01b190dad176840b4cb751dbdc
#
_cell.length_a   1.000
_cell.length_b   1.000
_cell.length_c   1.000
_cell.angle_alpha   90.00
_cell.angle_beta   90.00
_cell.angle_gamma   90.00
#
_symmetry.space_group_name_H-M   'P 1'
#
loop_
_entity.id
_entity.type
_entity.pdbx_description
1 polymer ?
#
loop_
_entity_poly.entity_id
_entity_poly.type
_entity_poly.pdbx_seq_one_letter_code
_entity_poly.pdbx_strand_id
1 'polypeptide(L)'
;NLTLDQLNGNFLRLRCDGFTVKWERHTEFTRYSVVQALPAHAEWGSEFPELASAVVTGPDWLRNIPGKTVAAIHLGMLKADLKAADLVAKSRAWLGEGSVVGSRMGNTSEGLPHSCVVTHFRIGADGFERMLVLAPDGTTEARAGRISQRLLEMETYRLMALRGLPVAKNLSAMLSAAEAQLADITGLLESKGETDQALLDLLVSLA
;
A
#
# COMPACT_ATOMS: atom_id res chain seq x y z
N ASN A 1 -12.68 -25.87 15.50
CA ASN A 1 -11.70 -26.80 14.95
C ASN A 1 -11.49 -26.46 13.48
N LEU A 2 -10.22 -26.26 13.06
CA LEU A 2 -9.82 -26.08 11.67
C LEU A 2 -9.63 -27.46 11.03
N THR A 3 -10.11 -27.64 9.81
CA THR A 3 -9.84 -28.84 9.01
C THR A 3 -8.54 -28.69 8.22
N LEU A 4 -7.90 -29.81 7.85
CA LEU A 4 -6.70 -29.79 7.00
C LEU A 4 -6.94 -29.10 5.65
N ASP A 5 -8.13 -29.29 5.06
CA ASP A 5 -8.51 -28.63 3.80
C ASP A 5 -8.57 -27.10 3.94
N GLN A 6 -9.02 -26.59 5.07
CA GLN A 6 -9.04 -25.16 5.36
C GLN A 6 -7.62 -24.60 5.51
N LEU A 7 -6.68 -25.37 6.05
CA LEU A 7 -5.27 -25.01 6.21
C LEU A 7 -4.49 -25.08 4.88
N ASN A 8 -4.91 -25.93 3.96
CA ASN A 8 -4.29 -26.07 2.63
C ASN A 8 -4.84 -25.10 1.59
N GLY A 9 -5.89 -24.36 1.91
CA GLY A 9 -6.48 -23.33 1.04
C GLY A 9 -5.57 -22.08 0.89
N ASN A 10 -6.01 -21.15 0.06
CA ASN A 10 -5.36 -19.84 -0.11
C ASN A 10 -6.00 -18.73 0.74
N PHE A 11 -7.04 -19.08 1.49
CA PHE A 11 -7.81 -18.16 2.32
C PHE A 11 -8.27 -18.83 3.60
N LEU A 12 -8.06 -18.12 4.71
CA LEU A 12 -8.58 -18.52 6.02
C LEU A 12 -9.18 -17.29 6.71
N ARG A 13 -10.36 -17.46 7.30
CA ARG A 13 -10.99 -16.46 8.14
C ARG A 13 -11.37 -17.06 9.48
N LEU A 14 -10.83 -16.53 10.54
CA LEU A 14 -11.12 -16.91 11.92
C LEU A 14 -11.87 -15.78 12.61
N ARG A 15 -13.02 -16.09 13.18
CA ARG A 15 -13.74 -15.19 14.07
C ARG A 15 -13.39 -15.57 15.50
N CYS A 16 -12.82 -14.62 16.23
CA CYS A 16 -12.49 -14.74 17.64
C CYS A 16 -13.37 -13.79 18.44
N ASP A 17 -13.33 -13.89 19.75
CA ASP A 17 -14.03 -12.94 20.61
C ASP A 17 -13.37 -11.55 20.48
N GLY A 18 -14.13 -10.58 20.04
CA GLY A 18 -13.69 -9.19 19.84
C GLY A 18 -12.88 -8.87 18.58
N PHE A 19 -12.46 -9.88 17.77
CA PHE A 19 -11.69 -9.62 16.54
C PHE A 19 -11.86 -10.71 15.49
N THR A 20 -11.46 -10.40 14.26
CA THR A 20 -11.41 -11.36 13.16
C THR A 20 -10.01 -11.37 12.56
N VAL A 21 -9.43 -12.54 12.37
CA VAL A 21 -8.17 -12.73 11.64
C VAL A 21 -8.49 -13.26 10.26
N LYS A 22 -7.86 -12.69 9.26
CA LYS A 22 -7.84 -13.21 7.89
C LYS A 22 -6.42 -13.52 7.47
N TRP A 23 -6.24 -14.63 6.81
CA TRP A 23 -5.01 -15.02 6.13
C TRP A 23 -5.34 -15.28 4.67
N GLU A 24 -4.53 -14.69 3.77
CA GLU A 24 -4.72 -14.75 2.32
C GLU A 24 -3.37 -14.99 1.68
N ARG A 25 -3.25 -16.02 0.86
CA ARG A 25 -2.06 -16.31 0.08
C ARG A 25 -2.26 -15.88 -1.36
N HIS A 26 -1.52 -14.88 -1.77
CA HIS A 26 -1.42 -14.40 -3.14
C HIS A 26 -0.19 -15.01 -3.81
N THR A 27 -0.04 -14.78 -5.10
CA THR A 27 1.13 -15.25 -5.87
C THR A 27 2.41 -14.57 -5.38
N GLU A 28 2.34 -13.26 -5.10
CA GLU A 28 3.49 -12.41 -4.81
C GLU A 28 3.74 -12.22 -3.30
N PHE A 29 2.71 -12.40 -2.46
CA PHE A 29 2.80 -12.17 -1.02
C PHE A 29 1.74 -12.94 -0.25
N THR A 30 1.92 -13.02 1.05
CA THR A 30 0.90 -13.50 1.99
C THR A 30 0.41 -12.33 2.85
N ARG A 31 -0.90 -12.19 2.99
CA ARG A 31 -1.53 -11.14 3.79
C ARG A 31 -2.08 -11.71 5.09
N TYR A 32 -1.80 -11.02 6.17
CA TYR A 32 -2.41 -11.22 7.48
C TYR A 32 -3.18 -9.96 7.85
N SER A 33 -4.45 -10.07 8.14
CA SER A 33 -5.29 -8.94 8.52
C SER A 33 -5.99 -9.23 9.84
N VAL A 34 -5.90 -8.30 10.77
CA VAL A 34 -6.65 -8.33 12.03
C VAL A 34 -7.66 -7.19 11.99
N VAL A 35 -8.93 -7.52 12.18
CA VAL A 35 -10.04 -6.56 12.18
C VAL A 35 -10.69 -6.61 13.56
N GLN A 36 -10.72 -5.49 14.23
CA GLN A 36 -11.31 -5.32 15.56
C GLN A 36 -12.03 -3.98 15.67
N ALA A 37 -12.93 -3.87 16.65
CA ALA A 37 -13.52 -2.58 16.99
C ALA A 37 -12.42 -1.64 17.52
N LEU A 38 -12.53 -0.35 17.19
CA LEU A 38 -11.69 0.67 17.82
C LEU A 38 -12.04 0.78 19.30
N PRO A 39 -11.06 1.15 20.16
CA PRO A 39 -11.33 1.45 21.55
C PRO A 39 -12.41 2.55 21.69
N ALA A 40 -13.19 2.50 22.77
CA ALA A 40 -14.30 3.43 22.99
C ALA A 40 -13.88 4.91 23.05
N HIS A 41 -12.61 5.18 23.38
CA HIS A 41 -12.04 6.54 23.42
C HIS A 41 -11.44 6.99 22.06
N ALA A 42 -11.48 6.14 21.03
CA ALA A 42 -10.97 6.47 19.71
C ALA A 42 -11.95 7.40 18.99
N GLU A 43 -11.75 8.70 19.15
CA GLU A 43 -12.54 9.74 18.51
C GLU A 43 -11.70 10.50 17.48
N TRP A 44 -12.37 11.03 16.47
CA TRP A 44 -11.73 11.88 15.49
C TRP A 44 -11.21 13.18 16.13
N GLY A 45 -9.91 13.44 15.97
CA GLY A 45 -9.22 14.57 16.60
C GLY A 45 -8.56 14.23 17.94
N SER A 46 -8.74 13.02 18.47
CA SER A 46 -7.96 12.49 19.60
C SER A 46 -6.61 11.91 19.10
N GLU A 47 -5.74 11.54 20.04
CA GLU A 47 -4.51 10.81 19.72
C GLU A 47 -4.81 9.45 19.06
N PHE A 48 -3.88 9.00 18.22
CA PHE A 48 -4.00 7.68 17.59
C PHE A 48 -3.97 6.60 18.69
N PRO A 49 -4.99 5.75 18.77
CA PRO A 49 -5.00 4.68 19.75
C PRO A 49 -3.89 3.68 19.44
N GLU A 50 -3.21 3.19 20.47
CA GLU A 50 -2.23 2.11 20.33
C GLU A 50 -2.92 0.79 19.93
N LEU A 51 -3.15 0.62 18.63
CA LEU A 51 -3.83 -0.54 18.09
C LEU A 51 -3.00 -1.82 18.24
N ALA A 52 -1.67 -1.71 18.18
CA ALA A 52 -0.79 -2.86 18.31
C ALA A 52 -0.81 -3.51 19.70
N SER A 53 -0.94 -2.69 20.77
CA SER A 53 -1.06 -3.21 22.14
C SER A 53 -2.47 -3.74 22.44
N ALA A 54 -3.48 -3.26 21.73
CA ALA A 54 -4.87 -3.72 21.83
C ALA A 54 -5.17 -4.95 20.96
N VAL A 55 -4.26 -5.34 20.07
CA VAL A 55 -4.40 -6.58 19.29
C VAL A 55 -4.19 -7.76 20.21
N VAL A 56 -5.21 -8.57 20.38
CA VAL A 56 -5.23 -9.76 21.27
C VAL A 56 -4.13 -10.78 20.95
N THR A 57 -3.54 -10.69 19.77
CA THR A 57 -2.43 -11.55 19.32
C THR A 57 -1.08 -11.19 20.00
N GLY A 58 -0.97 -9.99 20.58
CA GLY A 58 0.27 -9.49 21.18
C GLY A 58 1.41 -9.17 20.21
N PRO A 59 2.43 -8.44 20.63
CA PRO A 59 3.55 -8.03 19.78
C PRO A 59 4.41 -9.20 19.29
N ASP A 60 4.47 -10.30 20.02
CA ASP A 60 5.28 -11.48 19.65
C ASP A 60 4.70 -12.20 18.44
N TRP A 61 3.39 -12.16 18.23
CA TRP A 61 2.79 -12.76 17.05
C TRP A 61 3.28 -12.11 15.76
N LEU A 62 3.35 -10.78 15.71
CA LEU A 62 3.84 -10.04 14.55
C LEU A 62 5.30 -10.38 14.23
N ARG A 63 6.14 -10.56 15.25
CA ARG A 63 7.55 -10.95 15.08
C ARG A 63 7.73 -12.35 14.54
N ASN A 64 6.79 -13.24 14.82
CA ASN A 64 6.82 -14.64 14.40
C ASN A 64 6.20 -14.88 13.02
N ILE A 65 5.65 -13.87 12.36
CA ILE A 65 5.20 -13.99 10.97
C ILE A 65 6.41 -14.23 10.07
N PRO A 66 6.44 -15.36 9.32
CA PRO A 66 7.59 -15.71 8.50
C PRO A 66 7.72 -14.78 7.29
N GLY A 67 8.95 -14.55 6.84
CA GLY A 67 9.26 -13.80 5.65
C GLY A 67 9.68 -12.34 5.90
N LYS A 68 9.73 -11.55 4.82
CA LYS A 68 10.06 -10.12 4.87
C LYS A 68 8.79 -9.30 4.74
N THR A 69 8.61 -8.33 5.61
CA THR A 69 7.49 -7.40 5.53
C THR A 69 7.61 -6.53 4.26
N VAL A 70 6.59 -6.59 3.42
CA VAL A 70 6.45 -5.71 2.24
C VAL A 70 5.66 -4.47 2.63
N ALA A 71 4.54 -4.65 3.32
CA ALA A 71 3.65 -3.61 3.79
C ALA A 71 3.15 -3.95 5.19
N ALA A 72 3.09 -2.96 6.08
CA ALA A 72 2.44 -3.06 7.37
C ALA A 72 1.58 -1.80 7.55
N ILE A 73 0.26 -1.96 7.69
CA ILE A 73 -0.69 -0.87 7.60
C ILE A 73 -1.65 -0.93 8.78
N HIS A 74 -1.76 0.18 9.50
CA HIS A 74 -2.85 0.46 10.42
C HIS A 74 -3.91 1.29 9.69
N LEU A 75 -5.08 0.70 9.47
CA LEU A 75 -6.22 1.37 8.87
C LEU A 75 -7.30 1.56 9.94
N GLY A 76 -7.53 2.79 10.36
CA GLY A 76 -8.63 3.17 11.23
C GLY A 76 -9.82 3.69 10.41
N MET A 77 -11.04 3.35 10.81
CA MET A 77 -12.26 3.91 10.22
C MET A 77 -13.10 4.56 11.31
N LEU A 78 -13.39 5.85 11.14
CA LEU A 78 -14.16 6.67 12.06
C LEU A 78 -15.34 7.32 11.36
N LYS A 79 -16.37 7.60 12.14
CA LYS A 79 -17.49 8.44 11.71
C LYS A 79 -17.07 9.90 11.75
N ALA A 80 -17.40 10.66 10.70
CA ALA A 80 -17.12 12.09 10.64
C ALA A 80 -18.11 12.81 9.72
N ASP A 81 -18.35 14.09 10.00
CA ASP A 81 -18.98 14.98 9.06
C ASP A 81 -17.97 15.38 7.98
N LEU A 82 -18.17 14.90 6.77
CA LEU A 82 -17.29 15.14 5.63
C LEU A 82 -17.33 16.57 5.09
N LYS A 83 -18.25 17.41 5.57
CA LYS A 83 -18.35 18.84 5.24
C LYS A 83 -17.46 19.69 6.16
N ALA A 84 -16.90 19.13 7.23
CA ALA A 84 -16.06 19.86 8.16
C ALA A 84 -14.83 20.43 7.45
N ALA A 85 -14.59 21.73 7.59
CA ALA A 85 -13.52 22.46 6.91
C ALA A 85 -12.11 22.05 7.41
N ASP A 86 -12.02 21.55 8.66
CA ASP A 86 -10.79 21.17 9.34
C ASP A 86 -10.49 19.66 9.32
N LEU A 87 -11.17 18.94 8.43
CA LEU A 87 -11.13 17.47 8.35
C LEU A 87 -9.70 16.92 8.25
N VAL A 88 -8.87 17.47 7.37
CA VAL A 88 -7.48 17.06 7.21
C VAL A 88 -6.63 17.49 8.40
N ALA A 89 -6.86 18.68 8.96
CA ALA A 89 -6.11 19.18 10.10
C ALA A 89 -6.32 18.33 11.35
N LYS A 90 -7.57 17.97 11.67
CA LYS A 90 -7.89 17.08 12.80
C LYS A 90 -7.30 15.68 12.64
N SER A 91 -7.18 15.20 11.42
CA SER A 91 -6.59 13.89 11.14
C SER A 91 -5.09 13.82 11.48
N ARG A 92 -4.41 14.95 11.62
CA ARG A 92 -3.00 14.99 12.05
C ARG A 92 -2.77 14.42 13.43
N ALA A 93 -3.73 14.55 14.35
CA ALA A 93 -3.64 13.93 15.66
C ALA A 93 -3.44 12.40 15.56
N TRP A 94 -4.02 11.77 14.54
CA TRP A 94 -3.89 10.33 14.29
C TRP A 94 -2.65 9.95 13.50
N LEU A 95 -2.19 10.82 12.61
CA LEU A 95 -1.15 10.49 11.64
C LEU A 95 0.23 11.00 12.06
N GLY A 96 0.30 11.93 13.02
CA GLY A 96 1.54 12.55 13.45
C GLY A 96 1.95 13.75 12.59
N GLU A 97 3.13 14.28 12.89
CA GLU A 97 3.71 15.44 12.21
C GLU A 97 4.03 15.16 10.74
N GLY A 98 3.82 16.15 9.90
CA GLY A 98 4.19 16.12 8.49
C GLY A 98 3.07 16.48 7.52
N SER A 99 3.36 16.32 6.24
CA SER A 99 2.39 16.55 5.17
C SER A 99 1.36 15.44 5.13
N VAL A 100 0.11 15.80 5.23
CA VAL A 100 -1.03 14.88 5.20
C VAL A 100 -1.75 15.04 3.88
N VAL A 101 -2.08 13.93 3.26
CA VAL A 101 -2.84 13.87 1.99
C VAL A 101 -4.23 13.35 2.29
N GLY A 102 -5.23 14.12 1.89
CA GLY A 102 -6.64 13.73 1.96
C GLY A 102 -7.19 13.43 0.55
N SER A 103 -7.85 12.30 0.40
CA SER A 103 -8.52 11.92 -0.85
C SER A 103 -9.98 11.58 -0.59
N ARG A 104 -10.86 12.12 -1.42
CA ARG A 104 -12.30 11.84 -1.37
C ARG A 104 -12.60 10.58 -2.18
N MET A 105 -13.40 9.68 -1.63
CA MET A 105 -13.70 8.39 -2.22
C MET A 105 -15.19 8.18 -2.42
N GLY A 106 -15.52 7.65 -3.60
CA GLY A 106 -16.86 7.31 -3.97
C GLY A 106 -17.76 8.53 -4.12
N ASN A 107 -18.93 8.33 -4.72
CA ASN A 107 -19.96 9.35 -4.82
C ASN A 107 -21.25 8.83 -4.21
N THR A 108 -21.99 9.69 -3.54
CA THR A 108 -23.39 9.46 -3.20
C THR A 108 -24.27 9.74 -4.43
N SER A 109 -25.55 9.38 -4.37
CA SER A 109 -26.53 9.75 -5.39
C SER A 109 -26.64 11.27 -5.62
N GLU A 110 -26.22 12.07 -4.65
CA GLU A 110 -26.20 13.52 -4.69
C GLU A 110 -24.87 14.12 -5.21
N GLY A 111 -23.95 13.27 -5.69
CA GLY A 111 -22.63 13.70 -6.17
C GLY A 111 -21.63 14.08 -5.07
N LEU A 112 -21.98 13.90 -3.79
CA LEU A 112 -21.09 14.14 -2.67
C LEU A 112 -20.13 12.94 -2.46
N PRO A 113 -18.90 13.17 -1.97
CA PRO A 113 -18.02 12.06 -1.62
C PRO A 113 -18.62 11.23 -0.49
N HIS A 114 -18.52 9.89 -0.60
CA HIS A 114 -19.01 8.99 0.44
C HIS A 114 -18.08 8.92 1.65
N SER A 115 -16.77 9.02 1.45
CA SER A 115 -15.76 8.95 2.50
C SER A 115 -14.54 9.76 2.12
N CYS A 116 -13.71 10.06 3.12
CA CYS A 116 -12.41 10.69 2.93
C CYS A 116 -11.34 9.79 3.53
N VAL A 117 -10.28 9.52 2.78
CA VAL A 117 -9.10 8.82 3.26
C VAL A 117 -8.01 9.82 3.51
N VAL A 118 -7.37 9.74 4.66
CA VAL A 118 -6.27 10.62 5.05
C VAL A 118 -5.07 9.75 5.43
N THR A 119 -3.92 10.06 4.87
CA THR A 119 -2.64 9.39 5.15
C THR A 119 -1.48 10.36 5.00
N HIS A 120 -0.33 10.02 5.52
CA HIS A 120 0.91 10.77 5.31
C HIS A 120 1.95 9.98 4.49
N PHE A 121 1.62 8.77 4.03
CA PHE A 121 2.50 7.87 3.28
C PHE A 121 3.89 7.65 3.92
N ARG A 122 3.95 7.61 5.25
CA ARG A 122 5.18 7.40 6.01
C ARG A 122 5.04 6.18 6.91
N ILE A 123 6.12 5.44 7.00
CA ILE A 123 6.24 4.34 7.95
C ILE A 123 6.62 4.95 9.30
N GLY A 124 5.82 4.68 10.33
CA GLY A 124 6.06 5.10 11.71
C GLY A 124 7.23 4.35 12.35
N ALA A 125 7.63 4.77 13.55
CA ALA A 125 8.67 4.10 14.34
C ALA A 125 8.31 2.65 14.70
N ASP A 126 7.01 2.32 14.72
CA ASP A 126 6.45 0.99 14.92
C ASP A 126 6.52 0.09 13.66
N GLY A 127 7.01 0.63 12.54
CA GLY A 127 7.10 -0.08 11.26
C GLY A 127 5.79 -0.08 10.45
N PHE A 128 4.75 0.62 10.91
CA PHE A 128 3.46 0.67 10.23
C PHE A 128 3.22 2.01 9.54
N GLU A 129 2.60 1.96 8.39
CA GLU A 129 1.93 3.10 7.78
C GLU A 129 0.53 3.26 8.37
N ARG A 130 0.09 4.50 8.55
CA ARG A 130 -1.23 4.82 9.09
C ARG A 130 -2.14 5.42 8.05
N MET A 131 -3.34 4.87 7.96
CA MET A 131 -4.43 5.38 7.14
C MET A 131 -5.67 5.60 8.00
N LEU A 132 -6.30 6.74 7.83
CA LEU A 132 -7.56 7.07 8.47
C LEU A 132 -8.65 7.22 7.43
N VAL A 133 -9.73 6.46 7.58
CA VAL A 133 -10.93 6.58 6.76
C VAL A 133 -12.00 7.27 7.57
N LEU A 134 -12.42 8.43 7.10
CA LEU A 134 -13.54 9.17 7.64
C LEU A 134 -14.78 8.90 6.80
N ALA A 135 -15.83 8.39 7.40
CA ALA A 135 -17.06 8.01 6.73
C ALA A 135 -18.27 8.60 7.44
N PRO A 136 -19.33 8.98 6.72
CA PRO A 136 -20.55 9.50 7.33
C PRO A 136 -21.26 8.44 8.16
N ASP A 137 -22.13 8.90 9.06
CA ASP A 137 -23.06 8.03 9.76
C ASP A 137 -23.90 7.21 8.79
N GLY A 138 -24.25 5.99 9.19
CA GLY A 138 -25.01 5.07 8.33
C GLY A 138 -24.16 4.31 7.31
N THR A 139 -22.82 4.47 7.31
CA THR A 139 -21.96 3.62 6.49
C THR A 139 -22.08 2.16 6.91
N THR A 140 -22.55 1.31 6.00
CA THR A 140 -22.78 -0.10 6.29
C THR A 140 -21.46 -0.86 6.42
N GLU A 141 -21.42 -1.95 7.19
CA GLU A 141 -20.26 -2.83 7.34
C GLU A 141 -19.73 -3.35 5.99
N ALA A 142 -20.64 -3.71 5.08
CA ALA A 142 -20.26 -4.17 3.74
C ALA A 142 -19.54 -3.07 2.94
N ARG A 143 -19.94 -1.81 3.10
CA ARG A 143 -19.30 -0.68 2.44
C ARG A 143 -17.95 -0.36 3.08
N ALA A 144 -17.89 -0.36 4.40
CA ALA A 144 -16.66 -0.21 5.16
C ALA A 144 -15.64 -1.27 4.77
N GLY A 145 -16.06 -2.54 4.67
CA GLY A 145 -15.22 -3.65 4.23
C GLY A 145 -14.65 -3.46 2.82
N ARG A 146 -15.48 -3.02 1.85
CA ARG A 146 -15.00 -2.76 0.48
C ARG A 146 -14.01 -1.60 0.40
N ILE A 147 -14.23 -0.53 1.16
CA ILE A 147 -13.31 0.61 1.21
C ILE A 147 -11.96 0.15 1.79
N SER A 148 -11.99 -0.52 2.93
CA SER A 148 -10.78 -1.03 3.59
C SER A 148 -10.00 -1.99 2.69
N GLN A 149 -10.68 -2.94 2.05
CA GLN A 149 -10.04 -3.89 1.14
C GLN A 149 -9.33 -3.19 -0.01
N ARG A 150 -10.01 -2.27 -0.71
CA ARG A 150 -9.42 -1.54 -1.84
C ARG A 150 -8.21 -0.69 -1.43
N LEU A 151 -8.28 -0.03 -0.27
CA LEU A 151 -7.18 0.78 0.23
C LEU A 151 -5.97 -0.08 0.57
N LEU A 152 -6.17 -1.17 1.29
CA LEU A 152 -5.09 -2.09 1.66
C LEU A 152 -4.46 -2.76 0.43
N GLU A 153 -5.25 -3.12 -0.58
CA GLU A 153 -4.75 -3.64 -1.85
C GLU A 153 -3.93 -2.60 -2.60
N MET A 154 -4.48 -1.41 -2.80
CA MET A 154 -3.80 -0.32 -3.50
C MET A 154 -2.46 0.01 -2.84
N GLU A 155 -2.44 0.14 -1.52
CA GLU A 155 -1.23 0.48 -0.78
C GLU A 155 -0.19 -0.65 -0.82
N THR A 156 -0.61 -1.89 -0.70
CA THR A 156 0.28 -3.05 -0.82
C THR A 156 0.98 -3.06 -2.18
N TYR A 157 0.23 -2.89 -3.27
CA TYR A 157 0.83 -2.85 -4.62
C TYR A 157 1.68 -1.60 -4.85
N ARG A 158 1.31 -0.45 -4.27
CA ARG A 158 2.16 0.76 -4.31
C ARG A 158 3.52 0.50 -3.66
N LEU A 159 3.55 -0.09 -2.48
CA LEU A 159 4.78 -0.42 -1.76
C LEU A 159 5.61 -1.47 -2.50
N MET A 160 4.97 -2.46 -3.12
CA MET A 160 5.65 -3.44 -3.97
C MET A 160 6.29 -2.77 -5.19
N ALA A 161 5.58 -1.88 -5.86
CA ALA A 161 6.09 -1.12 -7.01
C ALA A 161 7.29 -0.24 -6.61
N LEU A 162 7.22 0.42 -5.46
CA LEU A 162 8.34 1.22 -4.95
C LEU A 162 9.60 0.39 -4.67
N ARG A 163 9.47 -0.88 -4.31
CA ARG A 163 10.62 -1.78 -4.17
C ARG A 163 11.30 -2.11 -5.50
N GLY A 164 10.55 -2.14 -6.59
CA GLY A 164 11.07 -2.32 -7.94
C GLY A 164 11.72 -1.06 -8.55
N LEU A 165 11.43 0.11 -8.00
CA LEU A 165 11.87 1.39 -8.56
C LEU A 165 13.41 1.53 -8.71
N PRO A 166 14.25 1.11 -7.74
CA PRO A 166 15.72 1.18 -7.92
C PRO A 166 16.19 0.32 -9.10
N VAL A 167 15.64 -0.87 -9.26
CA VAL A 167 15.97 -1.79 -10.37
C VAL A 167 15.54 -1.16 -11.70
N ALA A 168 14.33 -0.63 -11.78
CA ALA A 168 13.83 0.04 -12.98
C ALA A 168 14.68 1.27 -13.36
N LYS A 169 15.13 2.06 -12.39
CA LYS A 169 16.02 3.21 -12.64
C LYS A 169 17.39 2.78 -13.19
N ASN A 170 17.96 1.70 -12.64
CA ASN A 170 19.24 1.18 -13.14
C ASN A 170 19.09 0.66 -14.57
N LEU A 171 18.03 -0.10 -14.86
CA LEU A 171 17.74 -0.59 -16.22
C LEU A 171 17.50 0.56 -17.20
N SER A 172 16.82 1.62 -16.79
CA SER A 172 16.60 2.81 -17.62
C SER A 172 17.92 3.48 -18.01
N ALA A 173 18.86 3.59 -17.09
CA ALA A 173 20.20 4.16 -17.40
C ALA A 173 20.97 3.29 -18.39
N MET A 174 20.94 1.97 -18.24
CA MET A 174 21.57 1.03 -19.17
C MET A 174 20.92 1.12 -20.56
N LEU A 175 19.60 1.17 -20.61
CA LEU A 175 18.86 1.27 -21.88
C LEU A 175 19.19 2.58 -22.60
N SER A 176 19.21 3.72 -21.90
CA SER A 176 19.57 4.99 -22.52
C SER A 176 21.01 5.00 -23.06
N ALA A 177 21.95 4.33 -22.39
CA ALA A 177 23.31 4.18 -22.90
C ALA A 177 23.35 3.33 -24.17
N ALA A 178 22.60 2.22 -24.20
CA ALA A 178 22.49 1.36 -25.38
C ALA A 178 21.81 2.08 -26.56
N GLU A 179 20.76 2.85 -26.30
CA GLU A 179 20.08 3.67 -27.30
C GLU A 179 21.03 4.72 -27.92
N ALA A 180 21.86 5.38 -27.10
CA ALA A 180 22.86 6.33 -27.59
C ALA A 180 23.89 5.64 -28.48
N GLN A 181 24.42 4.49 -28.07
CA GLN A 181 25.35 3.72 -28.89
C GLN A 181 24.73 3.27 -30.22
N LEU A 182 23.48 2.84 -30.18
CA LEU A 182 22.76 2.45 -31.40
C LEU A 182 22.56 3.64 -32.36
N ALA A 183 22.27 4.81 -31.82
CA ALA A 183 22.17 6.04 -32.62
C ALA A 183 23.51 6.42 -33.28
N ASP A 184 24.62 6.28 -32.54
CA ASP A 184 25.97 6.51 -33.07
C ASP A 184 26.30 5.53 -34.19
N ILE A 185 26.04 4.23 -34.03
CA ILE A 185 26.22 3.20 -35.05
C ILE A 185 25.40 3.51 -36.30
N THR A 186 24.14 3.92 -36.11
CA THR A 186 23.25 4.30 -37.21
C THR A 186 23.81 5.50 -37.99
N GLY A 187 24.31 6.51 -37.26
CA GLY A 187 24.97 7.68 -37.87
C GLY A 187 26.22 7.31 -38.66
N LEU A 188 27.05 6.36 -38.20
CA LEU A 188 28.24 5.87 -38.92
C LEU A 188 27.83 5.10 -40.19
N LEU A 189 26.77 4.30 -40.16
CA LEU A 189 26.22 3.63 -41.34
C LEU A 189 25.80 4.62 -42.44
N GLU A 190 25.17 5.71 -42.06
CA GLU A 190 24.72 6.75 -43.01
C GLU A 190 25.89 7.53 -43.58
N SER A 191 26.98 7.72 -42.83
CA SER A 191 28.15 8.51 -43.26
C SER A 191 29.06 7.84 -44.28
N LYS A 192 28.87 6.54 -44.57
CA LYS A 192 29.71 5.73 -45.52
C LYS A 192 31.23 5.81 -45.27
N GLY A 193 31.63 6.12 -44.03
CA GLY A 193 33.04 6.31 -43.70
C GLY A 193 33.75 5.11 -43.08
N GLU A 194 32.98 4.17 -42.53
CA GLU A 194 33.48 3.03 -41.78
C GLU A 194 33.41 1.74 -42.59
N THR A 195 34.25 0.77 -42.25
CA THR A 195 34.18 -0.56 -42.87
C THR A 195 33.08 -1.39 -42.24
N ASP A 196 32.46 -2.27 -43.03
CA ASP A 196 31.40 -3.18 -42.54
C ASP A 196 31.84 -4.00 -41.32
N GLN A 197 33.15 -4.34 -41.24
CA GLN A 197 33.70 -5.09 -40.13
C GLN A 197 33.73 -4.26 -38.82
N ALA A 198 34.10 -2.99 -38.86
CA ALA A 198 34.13 -2.10 -37.70
C ALA A 198 32.71 -1.88 -37.16
N LEU A 199 31.72 -1.75 -38.03
CA LEU A 199 30.32 -1.65 -37.68
C LEU A 199 29.77 -2.91 -37.00
N LEU A 200 30.18 -4.08 -37.55
CA LEU A 200 29.81 -5.38 -36.96
C LEU A 200 30.38 -5.54 -35.54
N ASP A 201 31.64 -5.16 -35.32
CA ASP A 201 32.31 -5.24 -34.04
C ASP A 201 31.62 -4.32 -32.99
N LEU A 202 31.18 -3.13 -33.41
CA LEU A 202 30.39 -2.23 -32.57
C LEU A 202 29.02 -2.83 -32.20
N LEU A 203 28.31 -3.44 -33.15
CA LEU A 203 27.02 -4.11 -32.90
C LEU A 203 27.17 -5.30 -31.97
N VAL A 204 28.21 -6.09 -32.11
CA VAL A 204 28.49 -7.23 -31.22
C VAL A 204 28.79 -6.75 -29.80
N SER A 205 29.44 -5.60 -29.63
CA SER A 205 29.75 -5.02 -28.32
C SER A 205 28.51 -4.49 -27.57
N LEU A 206 27.42 -4.23 -28.30
CA LEU A 206 26.15 -3.76 -27.76
C LEU A 206 25.26 -4.92 -27.22
N ALA A 207 25.47 -6.14 -27.70
CA ALA A 207 24.66 -7.32 -27.34
C ALA A 207 25.10 -7.94 -25.99
#